data_6a55ad0ea7ce7e303f64586c774128cb
#
_entry.id   6a55ad0ea7ce7e303f64586c774128cb
#
_cell.length_a   1.000
_cell.length_b   1.000
_cell.length_c   1.000
_cell.angle_alpha   90.00
_cell.angle_beta   90.00
_cell.angle_gamma   90.00
#
_symmetry.space_group_name_H-M   'P 1'
#
loop_
_entity.id
_entity.type
_entity.pdbx_description
1 polymer ?
#
loop_
_entity_poly.entity_id
_entity_poly.type
_entity_poly.pdbx_seq_one_letter_code
_entity_poly.pdbx_strand_id
1 'polypeptide(L)'
;MTKARTRLALGFLLLAFAVGPLACRPRRSANEKRYPIKGKVVAVDTGDHTITIAHEDIKGYMPAMTMPFKPKNEADLAMVKPGDQVTGTLVIDDLSSWVEITSIIEGGPPVSQTVDVPGEPKPGTDVPDFGLVNQDGKRIHLAQFRGKTLLITFVYTRCPQPDQCTLMSNNFAAIDQALQKQPETYDQTHLLTVSFDPEYDTPKVLRSYGASHTGRYSDETFQHWEFASGSKDEVKGVAQFFGLRYYHDTESSDEQVIHSMRTAIIGPDGKVFKLYRGNEWKPEEILGEVRALTGAK
;
A
#
# COMPACT_ATOMS: atom_id res chain seq x y z
N MET A 1 63.39 42.84 63.65
CA MET A 1 63.34 41.54 62.98
C MET A 1 61.87 41.05 62.97
N THR A 2 61.10 41.32 61.91
CA THR A 2 59.69 41.03 61.86
C THR A 2 59.35 40.32 60.51
N LYS A 3 58.99 39.07 60.57
CA LYS A 3 58.71 38.22 59.42
C LYS A 3 57.26 38.49 58.94
N ALA A 4 57.12 38.93 57.67
CA ALA A 4 55.83 39.04 56.96
C ALA A 4 55.37 37.68 56.51
N ARG A 5 54.15 37.33 56.85
CA ARG A 5 53.45 36.11 56.32
C ARG A 5 52.49 36.52 55.18
N THR A 6 52.87 36.12 53.98
CA THR A 6 52.04 36.27 52.79
C THR A 6 50.95 35.19 52.82
N ARG A 7 49.68 35.58 52.79
CA ARG A 7 48.54 34.67 52.60
C ARG A 7 48.19 34.57 51.11
N LEU A 8 48.35 33.39 50.54
CA LEU A 8 47.93 33.07 49.18
C LEU A 8 46.45 32.74 49.20
N ALA A 9 45.60 33.58 48.56
CA ALA A 9 44.19 33.34 48.39
C ALA A 9 44.00 32.50 47.09
N LEU A 10 43.53 31.23 47.27
CA LEU A 10 43.19 30.33 46.18
C LEU A 10 41.75 30.63 45.72
N GLY A 11 41.60 31.30 44.58
CA GLY A 11 40.29 31.55 43.96
C GLY A 11 39.79 30.31 43.24
N PHE A 12 38.72 29.71 43.77
CA PHE A 12 37.98 28.63 43.13
C PHE A 12 37.08 29.21 42.02
N LEU A 13 37.44 29.02 40.77
CA LEU A 13 36.60 29.37 39.60
C LEU A 13 35.58 28.24 39.37
N LEU A 14 34.35 28.44 39.82
CA LEU A 14 33.21 27.55 39.52
C LEU A 14 32.81 27.73 38.03
N LEU A 15 33.24 26.77 37.19
CA LEU A 15 32.77 26.66 35.82
C LEU A 15 31.38 26.02 35.85
N ALA A 16 30.31 26.81 35.75
CA ALA A 16 28.95 26.31 35.60
C ALA A 16 28.80 25.74 34.16
N PHE A 17 28.85 24.40 34.03
CA PHE A 17 28.43 23.70 32.82
C PHE A 17 26.93 23.81 32.68
N ALA A 18 26.45 24.70 31.83
CA ALA A 18 25.07 24.75 31.41
C ALA A 18 24.80 23.54 30.49
N VAL A 19 24.33 22.43 31.03
CA VAL A 19 23.78 21.33 30.28
C VAL A 19 22.40 21.79 29.79
N GLY A 20 22.37 22.40 28.59
CA GLY A 20 21.11 22.63 27.88
C GLY A 20 20.43 21.32 27.54
N PRO A 21 19.08 21.24 27.58
CA PRO A 21 18.38 20.05 27.16
C PRO A 21 18.70 19.78 25.68
N LEU A 22 19.36 18.67 25.40
CA LEU A 22 19.42 18.13 24.06
C LEU A 22 17.99 17.78 23.65
N ALA A 23 17.33 18.71 22.98
CA ALA A 23 16.07 18.40 22.29
C ALA A 23 16.38 17.32 21.24
N CYS A 24 15.94 16.09 21.50
CA CYS A 24 15.94 15.02 20.50
C CYS A 24 15.10 15.50 19.32
N ARG A 25 15.75 16.09 18.32
CA ARG A 25 15.11 16.28 17.02
C ARG A 25 14.95 14.87 16.42
N PRO A 26 13.74 14.49 16.00
CA PRO A 26 13.54 13.23 15.32
C PRO A 26 14.52 13.18 14.13
N ARG A 27 15.28 12.08 14.04
CA ARG A 27 16.28 11.88 13.01
C ARG A 27 15.52 11.69 11.69
N ARG A 28 15.54 12.71 10.82
CA ARG A 28 15.01 12.58 9.46
C ARG A 28 15.81 11.52 8.74
N SER A 29 15.12 10.63 7.99
CA SER A 29 15.77 9.72 7.06
C SER A 29 16.59 10.52 6.05
N ALA A 30 17.76 9.99 5.65
CA ALA A 30 18.65 10.67 4.70
C ALA A 30 18.01 10.82 3.30
N ASN A 31 16.98 10.04 3.00
CA ASN A 31 16.31 9.97 1.70
C ASN A 31 14.89 10.60 1.71
N GLU A 32 14.47 11.20 2.82
CA GLU A 32 13.15 11.81 2.95
C GLU A 32 12.99 12.99 1.98
N LYS A 33 12.08 12.88 1.02
CA LYS A 33 11.67 13.95 0.12
C LYS A 33 10.36 14.56 0.60
N ARG A 34 10.23 15.87 0.49
CA ARG A 34 9.09 16.61 0.99
C ARG A 34 8.55 17.54 -0.08
N TYR A 35 7.25 17.47 -0.33
CA TYR A 35 6.57 18.25 -1.35
C TYR A 35 5.37 18.97 -0.74
N PRO A 36 5.15 20.26 -1.03
CA PRO A 36 3.92 20.94 -0.64
C PRO A 36 2.75 20.32 -1.39
N ILE A 37 1.68 20.01 -0.67
CA ILE A 37 0.43 19.50 -1.24
C ILE A 37 -0.71 20.45 -0.88
N LYS A 38 -1.60 20.67 -1.83
CA LYS A 38 -2.85 21.40 -1.65
C LYS A 38 -3.93 20.71 -2.48
N GLY A 39 -5.12 20.56 -1.93
CA GLY A 39 -6.20 19.92 -2.64
C GLY A 39 -7.51 19.90 -1.86
N LYS A 40 -8.51 19.26 -2.46
CA LYS A 40 -9.84 19.09 -1.88
C LYS A 40 -10.00 17.64 -1.40
N VAL A 41 -10.51 17.46 -0.18
CA VAL A 41 -10.85 16.13 0.33
C VAL A 41 -12.06 15.60 -0.44
N VAL A 42 -11.91 14.43 -1.03
CA VAL A 42 -12.95 13.73 -1.78
C VAL A 42 -13.61 12.65 -0.93
N ALA A 43 -12.80 11.90 -0.17
CA ALA A 43 -13.29 10.85 0.71
C ALA A 43 -12.37 10.71 1.94
N VAL A 44 -12.92 10.15 3.01
CA VAL A 44 -12.18 9.71 4.19
C VAL A 44 -12.54 8.25 4.42
N ASP A 45 -11.55 7.38 4.46
CA ASP A 45 -11.72 5.97 4.73
C ASP A 45 -11.04 5.60 6.04
N THR A 46 -11.85 5.40 7.08
CA THR A 46 -11.34 5.03 8.42
C THR A 46 -10.95 3.56 8.50
N GLY A 47 -11.41 2.71 7.59
CA GLY A 47 -11.01 1.31 7.52
C GLY A 47 -9.65 1.10 6.88
N ASP A 48 -9.34 1.88 5.85
CA ASP A 48 -8.06 1.89 5.16
C ASP A 48 -7.08 2.95 5.71
N HIS A 49 -7.50 3.73 6.72
CA HIS A 49 -6.74 4.83 7.32
C HIS A 49 -6.24 5.84 6.28
N THR A 50 -7.10 6.23 5.32
CA THR A 50 -6.71 7.12 4.22
C THR A 50 -7.63 8.32 4.06
N ILE A 51 -7.06 9.42 3.56
CA ILE A 51 -7.77 10.61 3.10
C ILE A 51 -7.54 10.71 1.59
N THR A 52 -8.61 10.60 0.81
CA THR A 52 -8.54 10.82 -0.64
C THR A 52 -8.60 12.30 -0.92
N ILE A 53 -7.55 12.81 -1.56
CA ILE A 53 -7.38 14.24 -1.86
C ILE A 53 -7.29 14.41 -3.38
N ALA A 54 -8.18 15.25 -3.95
CA ALA A 54 -7.99 15.81 -5.29
C ALA A 54 -6.99 16.97 -5.16
N HIS A 55 -5.71 16.66 -5.39
CA HIS A 55 -4.63 17.62 -5.19
C HIS A 55 -4.25 18.38 -6.47
N GLU A 56 -3.75 19.59 -6.31
CA GLU A 56 -3.12 20.36 -7.36
C GLU A 56 -1.76 19.73 -7.77
N ASP A 57 -1.16 20.22 -8.86
CA ASP A 57 0.16 19.78 -9.31
C ASP A 57 1.22 19.84 -8.18
N ILE A 58 1.82 18.70 -7.88
CA ILE A 58 2.92 18.58 -6.92
C ILE A 58 4.22 18.70 -7.70
N LYS A 59 4.72 19.93 -7.78
CA LYS A 59 5.87 20.30 -8.60
C LYS A 59 7.09 19.42 -8.36
N GLY A 60 7.59 18.82 -9.42
CA GLY A 60 8.76 17.94 -9.39
C GLY A 60 8.49 16.53 -8.88
N TYR A 61 7.21 16.17 -8.71
CA TYR A 61 6.84 14.81 -8.29
C TYR A 61 5.70 14.21 -9.12
N MET A 62 4.51 14.80 -9.10
CA MET A 62 3.36 14.28 -9.87
C MET A 62 2.40 15.40 -10.27
N PRO A 63 1.70 15.25 -11.41
CA PRO A 63 0.66 16.18 -11.85
C PRO A 63 -0.56 16.18 -10.91
N ALA A 64 -1.46 17.15 -11.11
CA ALA A 64 -2.73 17.23 -10.40
C ALA A 64 -3.55 15.95 -10.59
N MET A 65 -4.02 15.35 -9.48
CA MET A 65 -4.85 14.14 -9.53
C MET A 65 -5.61 13.94 -8.21
N THR A 66 -6.42 12.89 -8.17
CA THR A 66 -7.14 12.51 -6.96
C THR A 66 -6.65 11.13 -6.50
N MET A 67 -6.09 11.01 -5.30
CA MET A 67 -5.57 9.75 -4.77
C MET A 67 -5.66 9.67 -3.24
N PRO A 68 -5.67 8.44 -2.67
CA PRO A 68 -5.64 8.27 -1.22
C PRO A 68 -4.24 8.52 -0.68
N PHE A 69 -4.19 9.20 0.45
CA PHE A 69 -2.98 9.42 1.24
C PHE A 69 -3.19 8.94 2.66
N LYS A 70 -2.17 8.36 3.27
CA LYS A 70 -2.16 8.14 4.71
C LYS A 70 -1.85 9.46 5.41
N PRO A 71 -2.63 9.89 6.39
CA PRO A 71 -2.25 11.02 7.23
C PRO A 71 -1.12 10.59 8.18
N LYS A 72 -0.22 11.51 8.50
CA LYS A 72 0.79 11.27 9.52
C LYS A 72 0.17 11.05 10.90
N ASN A 73 -0.88 11.79 11.20
CA ASN A 73 -1.62 11.68 12.44
C ASN A 73 -3.00 11.08 12.14
N GLU A 74 -3.33 9.96 12.76
CA GLU A 74 -4.68 9.38 12.62
C GLU A 74 -5.81 10.31 13.07
N ALA A 75 -5.52 11.24 13.98
CA ALA A 75 -6.48 12.27 14.39
C ALA A 75 -6.98 13.13 13.20
N ASP A 76 -6.17 13.27 12.15
CA ASP A 76 -6.55 14.02 10.95
C ASP A 76 -7.75 13.39 10.23
N LEU A 77 -7.91 12.06 10.31
CA LEU A 77 -9.07 11.34 9.75
C LEU A 77 -10.40 11.82 10.36
N ALA A 78 -10.40 12.17 11.65
CA ALA A 78 -11.58 12.66 12.33
C ALA A 78 -11.81 14.17 12.12
N MET A 79 -10.78 14.90 11.70
CA MET A 79 -10.80 16.36 11.56
C MET A 79 -11.22 16.81 10.17
N VAL A 80 -10.97 15.98 9.13
CA VAL A 80 -11.29 16.32 7.74
C VAL A 80 -12.57 15.64 7.28
N LYS A 81 -13.28 16.29 6.36
CA LYS A 81 -14.51 15.75 5.73
C LYS A 81 -14.48 15.99 4.22
N PRO A 82 -15.20 15.15 3.45
CA PRO A 82 -15.37 15.39 2.02
C PRO A 82 -15.86 16.82 1.74
N GLY A 83 -15.17 17.50 0.83
CA GLY A 83 -15.43 18.89 0.50
C GLY A 83 -14.42 19.88 1.10
N ASP A 84 -13.72 19.53 2.16
CA ASP A 84 -12.73 20.39 2.80
C ASP A 84 -11.54 20.66 1.88
N GLN A 85 -11.01 21.88 1.94
CA GLN A 85 -9.75 22.24 1.31
C GLN A 85 -8.63 22.00 2.33
N VAL A 86 -7.61 21.25 1.94
CA VAL A 86 -6.46 20.96 2.80
C VAL A 86 -5.18 21.46 2.16
N THR A 87 -4.26 21.91 3.01
CA THR A 87 -2.86 22.15 2.64
C THR A 87 -1.96 21.38 3.60
N GLY A 88 -0.81 20.95 3.09
CA GLY A 88 0.09 20.14 3.90
C GLY A 88 1.41 19.87 3.20
N THR A 89 2.08 18.85 3.65
CA THR A 89 3.32 18.33 3.07
C THR A 89 3.16 16.84 2.81
N LEU A 90 3.32 16.45 1.56
CA LEU A 90 3.51 15.05 1.20
C LEU A 90 4.97 14.69 1.49
N VAL A 91 5.16 13.67 2.30
CA VAL A 91 6.48 13.14 2.66
C VAL A 91 6.63 11.77 2.03
N ILE A 92 7.73 11.58 1.32
CA ILE A 92 8.11 10.30 0.71
C ILE A 92 9.41 9.85 1.35
N ASP A 93 9.43 8.67 1.90
CA ASP A 93 10.60 7.96 2.37
C ASP A 93 10.79 6.70 1.51
N ASP A 94 11.88 5.97 1.66
CA ASP A 94 12.27 4.83 0.79
C ASP A 94 11.15 3.79 0.59
N LEU A 95 10.32 3.54 1.60
CA LEU A 95 9.29 2.49 1.60
C LEU A 95 7.90 2.97 2.04
N SER A 96 7.73 4.27 2.25
CA SER A 96 6.47 4.80 2.77
C SER A 96 6.21 6.23 2.31
N SER A 97 4.93 6.60 2.28
CA SER A 97 4.51 7.97 2.04
C SER A 97 3.36 8.34 2.98
N TRP A 98 3.32 9.62 3.39
CA TRP A 98 2.24 10.14 4.22
C TRP A 98 2.04 11.63 3.97
N VAL A 99 0.85 12.14 4.32
CA VAL A 99 0.57 13.57 4.28
C VAL A 99 0.55 14.16 5.70
N GLU A 100 1.26 15.25 5.87
CA GLU A 100 1.21 16.09 7.07
C GLU A 100 0.28 17.27 6.79
N ILE A 101 -0.97 17.19 7.25
CA ILE A 101 -1.95 18.28 7.06
C ILE A 101 -1.59 19.43 8.00
N THR A 102 -1.47 20.62 7.44
CA THR A 102 -1.12 21.84 8.19
C THR A 102 -2.26 22.83 8.29
N SER A 103 -3.24 22.76 7.39
CA SER A 103 -4.41 23.62 7.39
C SER A 103 -5.61 22.90 6.78
N ILE A 104 -6.77 23.11 7.40
CA ILE A 104 -8.06 22.64 6.92
C ILE A 104 -8.97 23.87 6.82
N ILE A 105 -9.55 24.09 5.64
CA ILE A 105 -10.57 25.10 5.40
C ILE A 105 -11.86 24.33 5.11
N GLU A 106 -12.87 24.51 5.94
CA GLU A 106 -14.16 23.85 5.72
C GLU A 106 -14.70 24.18 4.34
N GLY A 107 -14.97 23.13 3.59
CA GLY A 107 -15.48 23.24 2.21
C GLY A 107 -16.98 23.33 2.16
N GLY A 108 -17.50 23.67 0.97
CA GLY A 108 -18.93 23.59 0.66
C GLY A 108 -19.46 22.16 0.69
N PRO A 109 -20.74 21.94 0.29
CA PRO A 109 -21.35 20.62 0.34
C PRO A 109 -20.46 19.56 -0.31
N PRO A 110 -20.41 18.34 0.29
CA PRO A 110 -19.55 17.28 -0.21
C PRO A 110 -19.87 17.01 -1.68
N VAL A 111 -18.84 16.89 -2.50
CA VAL A 111 -19.00 16.34 -3.85
C VAL A 111 -19.28 14.86 -3.62
N SER A 112 -20.54 14.49 -3.75
CA SER A 112 -20.99 13.11 -3.65
C SER A 112 -20.49 12.33 -4.86
N GLN A 113 -19.28 11.82 -4.79
CA GLN A 113 -18.89 10.64 -5.56
C GLN A 113 -19.00 9.45 -4.58
N THR A 114 -20.22 9.09 -4.22
CA THR A 114 -20.48 7.77 -3.66
C THR A 114 -20.21 6.77 -4.77
N VAL A 115 -19.00 6.28 -4.81
CA VAL A 115 -18.75 4.99 -5.45
C VAL A 115 -19.49 3.99 -4.58
N ASP A 116 -20.60 3.47 -5.12
CA ASP A 116 -21.40 2.44 -4.48
C ASP A 116 -20.52 1.18 -4.40
N VAL A 117 -19.91 0.98 -3.24
CA VAL A 117 -19.04 -0.18 -3.01
C VAL A 117 -19.92 -1.27 -2.46
N PRO A 118 -20.17 -2.36 -3.19
CA PRO A 118 -20.79 -3.55 -2.65
C PRO A 118 -20.06 -3.97 -1.38
N GLY A 119 -20.79 -4.44 -0.38
CA GLY A 119 -20.18 -4.85 0.89
C GLY A 119 -19.07 -5.87 0.66
N GLU A 120 -17.95 -5.69 1.34
CA GLU A 120 -16.82 -6.61 1.28
C GLU A 120 -17.24 -8.03 1.66
N PRO A 121 -16.67 -9.06 1.05
CA PRO A 121 -17.00 -10.43 1.36
C PRO A 121 -16.55 -10.76 2.79
N LYS A 122 -17.43 -11.40 3.55
CA LYS A 122 -17.11 -11.89 4.88
C LYS A 122 -16.38 -13.24 4.80
N PRO A 123 -15.59 -13.61 5.81
CA PRO A 123 -15.06 -14.97 5.89
C PRO A 123 -16.19 -16.01 5.71
N GLY A 124 -15.92 -17.05 4.92
CA GLY A 124 -16.89 -18.08 4.54
C GLY A 124 -17.75 -17.75 3.30
N THR A 125 -17.64 -16.55 2.72
CA THR A 125 -18.33 -16.21 1.47
C THR A 125 -17.71 -16.98 0.29
N ASP A 126 -18.54 -17.63 -0.52
CA ASP A 126 -18.10 -18.29 -1.75
C ASP A 126 -17.57 -17.27 -2.76
N VAL A 127 -16.37 -17.52 -3.30
CA VAL A 127 -15.78 -16.68 -4.35
C VAL A 127 -16.38 -17.10 -5.69
N PRO A 128 -17.02 -16.17 -6.45
CA PRO A 128 -17.50 -16.46 -7.81
C PRO A 128 -16.36 -16.88 -8.74
N ASP A 129 -16.70 -17.64 -9.78
CA ASP A 129 -15.72 -18.07 -10.78
C ASP A 129 -15.41 -16.92 -11.75
N PHE A 130 -14.56 -16.01 -11.32
CA PHE A 130 -14.08 -14.92 -12.16
C PHE A 130 -13.09 -15.44 -13.22
N GLY A 131 -13.31 -15.03 -14.46
CA GLY A 131 -12.38 -15.30 -15.55
C GLY A 131 -11.44 -14.13 -15.80
N LEU A 132 -10.15 -14.42 -15.99
CA LEU A 132 -9.10 -13.43 -16.27
C LEU A 132 -8.18 -13.97 -17.38
N VAL A 133 -7.24 -13.13 -17.83
CA VAL A 133 -6.17 -13.51 -18.77
C VAL A 133 -4.84 -13.31 -18.08
N ASN A 134 -4.03 -14.37 -17.99
CA ASN A 134 -2.74 -14.31 -17.31
C ASN A 134 -1.63 -13.70 -18.19
N GLN A 135 -0.43 -13.58 -17.64
CA GLN A 135 0.77 -13.02 -18.28
C GLN A 135 1.22 -13.79 -19.54
N ASP A 136 0.74 -15.00 -19.73
CA ASP A 136 1.01 -15.83 -20.94
C ASP A 136 -0.09 -15.69 -22.00
N GLY A 137 -1.07 -14.81 -21.75
CA GLY A 137 -2.24 -14.65 -22.63
C GLY A 137 -3.24 -15.80 -22.53
N LYS A 138 -3.12 -16.66 -21.53
CA LYS A 138 -4.03 -17.79 -21.31
C LYS A 138 -5.22 -17.36 -20.46
N ARG A 139 -6.39 -17.87 -20.82
CA ARG A 139 -7.58 -17.73 -19.98
C ARG A 139 -7.43 -18.55 -18.71
N ILE A 140 -7.66 -17.93 -17.58
CA ILE A 140 -7.70 -18.57 -16.26
C ILE A 140 -9.03 -18.26 -15.58
N HIS A 141 -9.41 -19.11 -14.64
CA HIS A 141 -10.63 -19.01 -13.85
C HIS A 141 -10.30 -19.21 -12.37
N LEU A 142 -10.88 -18.45 -11.46
CA LEU A 142 -10.57 -18.59 -10.04
C LEU A 142 -10.94 -19.96 -9.49
N ALA A 143 -11.98 -20.61 -10.05
CA ALA A 143 -12.39 -21.96 -9.68
C ALA A 143 -11.30 -23.03 -9.96
N GLN A 144 -10.36 -22.79 -10.88
CA GLN A 144 -9.27 -23.74 -11.17
C GLN A 144 -8.29 -23.91 -10.00
N PHE A 145 -8.25 -22.94 -9.08
CA PHE A 145 -7.38 -22.97 -7.90
C PHE A 145 -8.03 -23.67 -6.70
N ARG A 146 -9.27 -24.16 -6.80
CA ARG A 146 -9.89 -24.96 -5.75
C ARG A 146 -9.04 -26.18 -5.41
N GLY A 147 -8.97 -26.52 -4.15
CA GLY A 147 -8.03 -27.51 -3.61
C GLY A 147 -6.69 -26.93 -3.17
N LYS A 148 -6.41 -25.66 -3.53
CA LYS A 148 -5.26 -24.91 -3.05
C LYS A 148 -5.70 -23.68 -2.24
N THR A 149 -4.85 -23.23 -1.35
CA THR A 149 -4.97 -21.90 -0.74
C THR A 149 -4.55 -20.86 -1.77
N LEU A 150 -5.47 -19.98 -2.19
CA LEU A 150 -5.19 -18.93 -3.16
C LEU A 150 -4.95 -17.60 -2.41
N LEU A 151 -3.78 -17.02 -2.62
CA LEU A 151 -3.48 -15.65 -2.20
C LEU A 151 -3.71 -14.71 -3.37
N ILE A 152 -4.57 -13.71 -3.21
CA ILE A 152 -4.86 -12.74 -4.26
C ILE A 152 -4.58 -11.33 -3.79
N THR A 153 -3.89 -10.54 -4.62
CA THR A 153 -3.68 -9.09 -4.40
C THR A 153 -3.93 -8.31 -5.68
N PHE A 154 -4.09 -7.00 -5.54
CA PHE A 154 -4.45 -6.12 -6.64
C PHE A 154 -3.41 -5.03 -6.81
N VAL A 155 -2.98 -4.81 -8.05
CA VAL A 155 -1.96 -3.81 -8.42
C VAL A 155 -2.30 -3.16 -9.77
N TYR A 156 -1.57 -2.10 -10.11
CA TYR A 156 -1.33 -1.73 -11.51
C TYR A 156 0.15 -1.40 -11.69
N THR A 157 0.72 -1.78 -12.87
CA THR A 157 2.19 -1.87 -13.02
C THR A 157 2.90 -0.53 -13.04
N ARG A 158 2.20 0.56 -13.36
CA ARG A 158 2.73 1.94 -13.40
C ARG A 158 2.41 2.77 -12.16
N CYS A 159 2.09 2.12 -11.03
CA CYS A 159 1.85 2.80 -9.76
C CYS A 159 3.11 3.54 -9.28
N PRO A 160 3.05 4.87 -9.08
CA PRO A 160 4.21 5.65 -8.68
C PRO A 160 4.51 5.59 -7.19
N GLN A 161 3.60 5.01 -6.39
CA GLN A 161 3.71 4.99 -4.93
C GLN A 161 4.50 3.77 -4.45
N PRO A 162 5.66 3.97 -3.79
CA PRO A 162 6.53 2.87 -3.36
C PRO A 162 5.90 1.99 -2.28
N ASP A 163 5.02 2.56 -1.47
CA ASP A 163 4.33 1.89 -0.35
C ASP A 163 2.97 1.28 -0.73
N GLN A 164 2.62 1.23 -2.00
CA GLN A 164 1.39 0.65 -2.52
C GLN A 164 1.66 -0.59 -3.37
N CYS A 165 1.43 -0.54 -4.67
CA CYS A 165 1.56 -1.72 -5.55
C CYS A 165 2.96 -2.36 -5.50
N THR A 166 4.02 -1.56 -5.44
CA THR A 166 5.40 -2.06 -5.31
C THR A 166 5.59 -2.83 -4.00
N LEU A 167 5.10 -2.29 -2.88
CA LEU A 167 5.16 -2.98 -1.59
C LEU A 167 4.37 -4.28 -1.60
N MET A 168 3.14 -4.28 -2.18
CA MET A 168 2.33 -5.50 -2.30
C MET A 168 3.06 -6.60 -3.09
N SER A 169 3.66 -6.23 -4.22
CA SER A 169 4.43 -7.18 -5.03
C SER A 169 5.69 -7.67 -4.33
N ASN A 170 6.40 -6.82 -3.59
CA ASN A 170 7.56 -7.22 -2.79
C ASN A 170 7.17 -8.16 -1.64
N ASN A 171 6.03 -7.90 -0.98
CA ASN A 171 5.50 -8.79 0.05
C ASN A 171 5.13 -10.16 -0.53
N PHE A 172 4.51 -10.20 -1.71
CA PHE A 172 4.21 -11.45 -2.41
C PHE A 172 5.48 -12.19 -2.84
N ALA A 173 6.51 -11.48 -3.29
CA ALA A 173 7.83 -12.07 -3.56
C ALA A 173 8.44 -12.72 -2.31
N ALA A 174 8.35 -12.05 -1.17
CA ALA A 174 8.85 -12.60 0.10
C ALA A 174 8.04 -13.84 0.53
N ILE A 175 6.71 -13.85 0.33
CA ILE A 175 5.87 -15.01 0.59
C ILE A 175 6.25 -16.17 -0.34
N ASP A 176 6.37 -15.94 -1.65
CA ASP A 176 6.75 -16.97 -2.63
C ASP A 176 8.11 -17.58 -2.29
N GLN A 177 9.12 -16.76 -1.97
CA GLN A 177 10.44 -17.23 -1.56
C GLN A 177 10.41 -18.05 -0.25
N ALA A 178 9.55 -17.68 0.68
CA ALA A 178 9.40 -18.43 1.94
C ALA A 178 8.71 -19.77 1.70
N LEU A 179 7.69 -19.81 0.86
CA LEU A 179 6.97 -21.04 0.49
C LEU A 179 7.84 -22.01 -0.30
N GLN A 180 8.71 -21.53 -1.20
CA GLN A 180 9.68 -22.38 -1.93
C GLN A 180 10.56 -23.22 -1.01
N LYS A 181 10.77 -22.79 0.23
CA LYS A 181 11.52 -23.55 1.25
C LYS A 181 10.67 -24.59 1.98
N GLN A 182 9.39 -24.68 1.68
CA GLN A 182 8.38 -25.54 2.30
C GLN A 182 7.57 -26.27 1.21
N PRO A 183 8.11 -27.31 0.55
CA PRO A 183 7.52 -27.90 -0.66
C PRO A 183 6.05 -28.31 -0.51
N GLU A 184 5.69 -28.93 0.62
CA GLU A 184 4.33 -29.38 0.87
C GLU A 184 3.32 -28.20 0.91
N THR A 185 3.71 -27.11 1.58
CA THR A 185 2.88 -25.90 1.64
C THR A 185 2.86 -25.17 0.30
N TYR A 186 4.00 -25.15 -0.41
CA TYR A 186 4.13 -24.55 -1.74
C TYR A 186 3.16 -25.20 -2.74
N ASP A 187 3.13 -26.52 -2.80
CA ASP A 187 2.25 -27.28 -3.70
C ASP A 187 0.75 -27.06 -3.40
N GLN A 188 0.42 -26.76 -2.15
CA GLN A 188 -0.95 -26.49 -1.69
C GLN A 188 -1.34 -25.01 -1.75
N THR A 189 -0.46 -24.14 -2.25
CA THR A 189 -0.69 -22.69 -2.33
C THR A 189 -0.57 -22.22 -3.77
N HIS A 190 -1.23 -21.13 -4.09
CA HIS A 190 -1.06 -20.42 -5.36
C HIS A 190 -1.19 -18.91 -5.11
N LEU A 191 -0.37 -18.12 -5.79
CA LEU A 191 -0.38 -16.66 -5.71
C LEU A 191 -0.92 -16.08 -7.01
N LEU A 192 -1.80 -15.09 -6.90
CA LEU A 192 -2.37 -14.39 -8.04
C LEU A 192 -2.32 -12.87 -7.80
N THR A 193 -1.64 -12.16 -8.66
CA THR A 193 -1.66 -10.71 -8.70
C THR A 193 -2.56 -10.26 -9.84
N VAL A 194 -3.63 -9.53 -9.52
CA VAL A 194 -4.60 -9.04 -10.50
C VAL A 194 -4.35 -7.56 -10.76
N SER A 195 -4.12 -7.21 -12.03
CA SER A 195 -4.09 -5.81 -12.43
C SER A 195 -5.50 -5.28 -12.68
N PHE A 196 -5.74 -4.07 -12.16
CA PHE A 196 -6.98 -3.32 -12.41
C PHE A 196 -6.81 -2.18 -13.43
N ASP A 197 -5.73 -2.20 -14.22
CA ASP A 197 -5.47 -1.28 -15.34
C ASP A 197 -5.38 -2.05 -16.68
N PRO A 198 -6.49 -2.67 -17.13
CA PRO A 198 -6.48 -3.60 -18.26
C PRO A 198 -6.10 -2.99 -19.62
N GLU A 199 -6.20 -1.66 -19.75
CA GLU A 199 -5.85 -0.98 -20.99
C GLU A 199 -4.33 -0.86 -21.17
N TYR A 200 -3.60 -0.71 -20.08
CA TYR A 200 -2.13 -0.65 -20.09
C TYR A 200 -1.49 -2.00 -19.79
N ASP A 201 -1.98 -2.71 -18.80
CA ASP A 201 -1.38 -3.93 -18.27
C ASP A 201 -1.73 -5.17 -19.11
N THR A 202 -1.25 -5.14 -20.36
CA THR A 202 -1.36 -6.28 -21.27
C THR A 202 -0.61 -7.50 -20.73
N PRO A 203 -0.87 -8.73 -21.24
CA PRO A 203 -0.12 -9.93 -20.84
C PRO A 203 1.40 -9.74 -20.91
N LYS A 204 1.90 -9.07 -21.96
CA LYS A 204 3.33 -8.78 -22.11
C LYS A 204 3.87 -7.86 -21.01
N VAL A 205 3.12 -6.84 -20.62
CA VAL A 205 3.48 -5.93 -19.54
C VAL A 205 3.48 -6.67 -18.21
N LEU A 206 2.42 -7.45 -17.94
CA LEU A 206 2.30 -8.28 -16.75
C LEU A 206 3.43 -9.31 -16.64
N ARG A 207 3.84 -9.93 -17.74
CA ARG A 207 4.97 -10.86 -17.77
C ARG A 207 6.28 -10.15 -17.37
N SER A 208 6.53 -8.97 -17.92
CA SER A 208 7.72 -8.18 -17.58
C SER A 208 7.71 -7.75 -16.12
N TYR A 209 6.56 -7.29 -15.63
CA TYR A 209 6.37 -6.89 -14.23
C TYR A 209 6.57 -8.09 -13.28
N GLY A 210 5.93 -9.22 -13.57
CA GLY A 210 6.08 -10.44 -12.80
C GLY A 210 7.53 -10.94 -12.77
N ALA A 211 8.23 -10.90 -13.91
CA ALA A 211 9.64 -11.28 -13.98
C ALA A 211 10.54 -10.41 -13.07
N SER A 212 10.26 -9.10 -12.98
CA SER A 212 11.02 -8.20 -12.11
C SER A 212 10.88 -8.52 -10.61
N HIS A 213 9.73 -9.05 -10.20
CA HIS A 213 9.48 -9.41 -8.79
C HIS A 213 9.84 -10.87 -8.46
N THR A 214 9.64 -11.79 -9.40
CA THR A 214 9.98 -13.21 -9.21
C THR A 214 11.45 -13.51 -9.46
N GLY A 215 12.18 -12.63 -10.12
CA GLY A 215 13.55 -12.87 -10.60
C GLY A 215 13.65 -13.85 -11.78
N ARG A 216 12.52 -14.17 -12.45
CA ARG A 216 12.40 -15.17 -13.52
C ARG A 216 12.20 -14.49 -14.86
N TYR A 217 13.27 -14.20 -15.57
CA TYR A 217 13.25 -13.38 -16.79
C TYR A 217 13.06 -14.15 -18.10
N SER A 218 13.39 -15.45 -18.14
CA SER A 218 13.33 -16.27 -19.36
C SER A 218 12.75 -17.64 -19.06
N ASP A 219 12.05 -18.23 -20.04
CA ASP A 219 11.57 -19.62 -20.12
C ASP A 219 10.84 -20.17 -18.88
N GLU A 220 10.57 -19.35 -17.89
CA GLU A 220 9.89 -19.76 -16.69
C GLU A 220 8.39 -19.60 -16.84
N THR A 221 7.72 -20.66 -16.55
CA THR A 221 6.29 -20.66 -16.37
C THR A 221 5.98 -20.11 -14.99
N PHE A 222 5.13 -19.11 -14.91
CA PHE A 222 4.61 -18.57 -13.66
C PHE A 222 3.61 -19.58 -13.02
N GLN A 223 4.10 -20.78 -12.66
CA GLN A 223 3.23 -21.89 -12.23
C GLN A 223 2.67 -21.71 -10.82
N HIS A 224 3.38 -20.99 -9.97
CA HIS A 224 2.99 -20.79 -8.57
C HIS A 224 2.49 -19.38 -8.30
N TRP A 225 3.02 -18.39 -9.00
CA TRP A 225 2.59 -17.01 -8.88
C TRP A 225 2.29 -16.44 -10.26
N GLU A 226 1.00 -16.26 -10.56
CA GLU A 226 0.50 -15.70 -11.81
C GLU A 226 0.15 -14.22 -11.67
N PHE A 227 0.23 -13.52 -12.80
CA PHE A 227 -0.15 -12.12 -12.95
C PHE A 227 -1.22 -12.04 -14.02
N ALA A 228 -2.38 -11.52 -13.69
CA ALA A 228 -3.52 -11.54 -14.59
C ALA A 228 -4.24 -10.19 -14.65
N SER A 229 -4.96 -9.98 -15.73
CA SER A 229 -5.92 -8.91 -15.92
C SER A 229 -7.10 -9.45 -16.75
N GLY A 230 -7.89 -8.60 -17.37
CA GLY A 230 -9.03 -9.04 -18.19
C GLY A 230 -9.64 -7.89 -18.97
N SER A 231 -10.86 -8.04 -19.42
CA SER A 231 -11.65 -6.89 -19.87
C SER A 231 -11.98 -5.97 -18.69
N LYS A 232 -12.36 -4.74 -18.98
CA LYS A 232 -12.80 -3.77 -17.94
C LYS A 232 -13.89 -4.35 -17.04
N ASP A 233 -14.86 -5.05 -17.61
CA ASP A 233 -15.97 -5.62 -16.86
C ASP A 233 -15.54 -6.81 -15.97
N GLU A 234 -14.64 -7.65 -16.44
CA GLU A 234 -14.08 -8.76 -15.66
C GLU A 234 -13.27 -8.25 -14.48
N VAL A 235 -12.37 -7.32 -14.74
CA VAL A 235 -11.55 -6.67 -13.69
C VAL A 235 -12.43 -5.93 -12.69
N LYS A 236 -13.44 -5.20 -13.16
CA LYS A 236 -14.40 -4.52 -12.30
C LYS A 236 -15.17 -5.52 -11.43
N GLY A 237 -15.60 -6.64 -11.98
CA GLY A 237 -16.34 -7.66 -11.24
C GLY A 237 -15.52 -8.25 -10.09
N VAL A 238 -14.27 -8.67 -10.35
CA VAL A 238 -13.41 -9.22 -9.31
C VAL A 238 -13.03 -8.17 -8.26
N ALA A 239 -12.71 -6.95 -8.70
CA ALA A 239 -12.37 -5.85 -7.81
C ALA A 239 -13.54 -5.50 -6.87
N GLN A 240 -14.74 -5.35 -7.40
CA GLN A 240 -15.95 -5.06 -6.61
C GLN A 240 -16.24 -6.15 -5.59
N PHE A 241 -16.08 -7.43 -5.96
CA PHE A 241 -16.29 -8.54 -5.03
C PHE A 241 -15.37 -8.44 -3.82
N PHE A 242 -14.08 -8.14 -4.02
CA PHE A 242 -13.12 -8.00 -2.92
C PHE A 242 -13.13 -6.62 -2.25
N GLY A 243 -14.08 -5.74 -2.60
CA GLY A 243 -14.18 -4.40 -2.03
C GLY A 243 -13.06 -3.46 -2.45
N LEU A 244 -12.32 -3.78 -3.53
CA LEU A 244 -11.35 -2.88 -4.11
C LEU A 244 -12.08 -1.70 -4.77
N ARG A 245 -11.75 -0.51 -4.32
CA ARG A 245 -12.22 0.74 -4.93
C ARG A 245 -11.13 1.23 -5.85
N TYR A 246 -11.46 1.50 -7.09
CA TYR A 246 -10.56 2.18 -8.00
C TYR A 246 -11.38 3.01 -9.01
N TYR A 247 -10.81 4.10 -9.45
CA TYR A 247 -11.37 4.93 -10.52
C TYR A 247 -10.23 5.58 -11.30
N HIS A 248 -10.47 5.77 -12.58
CA HIS A 248 -9.55 6.48 -13.46
C HIS A 248 -9.80 7.97 -13.28
N ASP A 249 -8.76 8.74 -13.00
CA ASP A 249 -8.86 10.19 -13.01
C ASP A 249 -8.86 10.66 -14.47
N THR A 250 -10.04 11.04 -14.95
CA THR A 250 -10.23 11.52 -16.33
C THR A 250 -9.82 12.98 -16.51
N GLU A 251 -9.49 13.68 -15.43
CA GLU A 251 -9.08 15.09 -15.46
C GLU A 251 -7.56 15.27 -15.48
N SER A 252 -6.79 14.21 -15.14
CA SER A 252 -5.34 14.26 -15.21
C SER A 252 -4.81 13.82 -16.58
N SER A 253 -3.74 14.48 -17.05
CA SER A 253 -3.10 14.14 -18.34
C SER A 253 -2.42 12.76 -18.36
N ASP A 254 -2.24 12.11 -17.21
CA ASP A 254 -1.44 10.89 -17.03
C ASP A 254 -2.25 9.65 -16.66
N GLU A 255 -3.57 9.63 -16.85
CA GLU A 255 -4.46 8.47 -16.64
C GLU A 255 -4.11 7.64 -15.38
N GLN A 256 -3.90 8.30 -14.26
CA GLN A 256 -3.57 7.58 -13.03
C GLN A 256 -4.81 6.95 -12.42
N VAL A 257 -4.61 5.78 -11.79
CA VAL A 257 -5.69 5.04 -11.16
C VAL A 257 -5.60 5.22 -9.66
N ILE A 258 -6.65 5.80 -9.09
CA ILE A 258 -6.83 5.92 -7.66
C ILE A 258 -7.47 4.65 -7.15
N HIS A 259 -6.91 4.09 -6.09
CA HIS A 259 -7.39 2.81 -5.59
C HIS A 259 -7.16 2.64 -4.09
N SER A 260 -8.05 1.85 -3.47
CA SER A 260 -7.76 1.23 -2.18
C SER A 260 -6.88 -0.02 -2.39
N MET A 261 -6.34 -0.57 -1.31
CA MET A 261 -5.57 -1.81 -1.38
C MET A 261 -6.31 -2.96 -0.73
N ARG A 262 -6.28 -4.11 -1.40
CA ARG A 262 -6.90 -5.35 -0.93
C ARG A 262 -5.97 -6.53 -1.18
N THR A 263 -5.90 -7.41 -0.19
CA THR A 263 -5.27 -8.73 -0.32
C THR A 263 -6.18 -9.73 0.36
N ALA A 264 -6.43 -10.86 -0.27
CA ALA A 264 -7.30 -11.90 0.30
C ALA A 264 -6.63 -13.26 0.31
N ILE A 265 -6.99 -14.06 1.31
CA ILE A 265 -6.73 -15.49 1.38
C ILE A 265 -8.05 -16.20 1.07
N ILE A 266 -8.02 -17.07 0.09
CA ILE A 266 -9.13 -17.93 -0.29
C ILE A 266 -8.75 -19.35 0.08
N GLY A 267 -9.59 -20.01 0.84
CA GLY A 267 -9.36 -21.41 1.27
C GLY A 267 -9.46 -22.41 0.11
N PRO A 268 -8.98 -23.64 0.33
CA PRO A 268 -9.08 -24.72 -0.68
C PRO A 268 -10.54 -25.05 -1.08
N ASP A 269 -11.50 -24.70 -0.23
CA ASP A 269 -12.93 -24.84 -0.50
C ASP A 269 -13.50 -23.76 -1.44
N GLY A 270 -12.68 -22.79 -1.84
CA GLY A 270 -13.08 -21.67 -2.70
C GLY A 270 -13.82 -20.55 -1.98
N LYS A 271 -13.71 -20.50 -0.64
CA LYS A 271 -14.32 -19.44 0.17
C LYS A 271 -13.28 -18.44 0.67
N VAL A 272 -13.72 -17.20 0.84
CA VAL A 272 -12.89 -16.18 1.48
C VAL A 272 -12.56 -16.64 2.90
N PHE A 273 -11.30 -16.82 3.20
CA PHE A 273 -10.80 -17.12 4.54
C PHE A 273 -10.53 -15.82 5.30
N LYS A 274 -9.80 -14.90 4.69
CA LYS A 274 -9.45 -13.61 5.29
C LYS A 274 -9.27 -12.54 4.22
N LEU A 275 -9.66 -11.31 4.54
CA LEU A 275 -9.47 -10.12 3.70
C LEU A 275 -8.65 -9.10 4.48
N TYR A 276 -7.58 -8.62 3.86
CA TYR A 276 -6.72 -7.56 4.37
C TYR A 276 -7.00 -6.26 3.63
N ARG A 277 -7.07 -5.17 4.38
CA ARG A 277 -7.17 -3.81 3.87
C ARG A 277 -5.82 -3.11 4.00
N GLY A 278 -5.55 -2.15 3.13
CA GLY A 278 -4.33 -1.36 3.19
C GLY A 278 -3.06 -2.20 2.95
N ASN A 279 -1.94 -1.67 3.42
CA ASN A 279 -0.59 -2.20 3.19
C ASN A 279 0.17 -2.56 4.48
N GLU A 280 -0.50 -2.57 5.63
CA GLU A 280 0.18 -2.74 6.93
C GLU A 280 0.46 -4.20 7.31
N TRP A 281 -0.21 -5.15 6.64
CA TRP A 281 0.02 -6.57 6.87
C TRP A 281 1.45 -6.98 6.46
N LYS A 282 1.98 -7.99 7.13
CA LYS A 282 3.33 -8.51 6.89
C LYS A 282 3.30 -9.90 6.25
N PRO A 283 4.31 -10.26 5.44
CA PRO A 283 4.43 -11.60 4.86
C PRO A 283 4.30 -12.73 5.88
N GLU A 284 4.89 -12.56 7.08
CA GLU A 284 4.86 -13.56 8.15
C GLU A 284 3.45 -13.82 8.66
N GLU A 285 2.60 -12.81 8.68
CA GLU A 285 1.19 -12.94 9.08
C GLU A 285 0.44 -13.83 8.09
N ILE A 286 0.55 -13.54 6.79
CA ILE A 286 -0.08 -14.36 5.73
C ILE A 286 0.48 -15.78 5.75
N LEU A 287 1.79 -15.96 5.90
CA LEU A 287 2.40 -17.30 6.00
C LEU A 287 1.89 -18.09 7.20
N GLY A 288 1.59 -17.42 8.31
CA GLY A 288 0.94 -18.05 9.47
C GLY A 288 -0.45 -18.59 9.14
N GLU A 289 -1.26 -17.80 8.46
CA GLU A 289 -2.62 -18.21 8.03
C GLU A 289 -2.57 -19.34 6.99
N VAL A 290 -1.64 -19.28 6.03
CA VAL A 290 -1.43 -20.34 5.03
C VAL A 290 -1.10 -21.66 5.70
N ARG A 291 -0.16 -21.67 6.68
CA ARG A 291 0.18 -22.89 7.44
C ARG A 291 -1.03 -23.47 8.18
N ALA A 292 -1.85 -22.60 8.78
CA ALA A 292 -3.06 -23.04 9.46
C ALA A 292 -4.05 -23.73 8.49
N LEU A 293 -4.16 -23.25 7.26
CA LEU A 293 -5.04 -23.82 6.22
C LEU A 293 -4.49 -25.11 5.60
N THR A 294 -3.17 -25.21 5.44
CA THR A 294 -2.51 -26.38 4.82
C THR A 294 -2.17 -27.48 5.82
N GLY A 295 -2.38 -27.26 7.13
CA GLY A 295 -2.05 -28.22 8.17
C GLY A 295 -0.55 -28.42 8.39
N ALA A 296 0.29 -27.57 7.81
CA ALA A 296 1.73 -27.59 7.99
C ALA A 296 2.10 -27.17 9.42
N LYS A 297 2.97 -27.98 10.08
CA LYS A 297 3.46 -27.70 11.43
C LYS A 297 4.72 -26.84 11.42
#